data_9af246cdbd2dfd2596a282f0be00c896
#
_entry.id   9af246cdbd2dfd2596a282f0be00c896
#
_cell.length_a   1.000
_cell.length_b   1.000
_cell.length_c   1.000
_cell.angle_alpha   90.00
_cell.angle_beta   90.00
_cell.angle_gamma   90.00
#
_symmetry.space_group_name_H-M   'P 1'
#
loop_
_entity.id
_entity.type
_entity.pdbx_description
1 polymer ?
#
loop_
_entity_poly.entity_id
_entity_poly.type
_entity_poly.pdbx_seq_one_letter_code
_entity_poly.pdbx_strand_id
1 'polypeptide(L)'
;MTSRGTRRWAAVAATAVLALTGTLLTQPVAGAEDRTTAATPDLSPALGAALTALDDGDNPLAGRRWGVYKGAGDQSWAPYVKARGTEKTLLGKIALRPKAKWFGSWIPNGDIGKKVDAYIANSTGGDPDVLVQMTVFRMKPWEHEACRRLPTAAEQASYKQWIDRFAAAVGDAHVALVLQPDGPFALCVPKGSLVPSRLIAYSAKKFSALPNTAVYIDGGASDWPEDDPSKAVDFLVPAGIAHTRGFALNSTHYTSVGSDVAYGAAMVRELARRGIPGKHFVVDTAKNGKPFTWKQKRSSNFDNSPVCRSRTDTRCVTLGIPPTADVTNTRWGLSSANRAAAGNLVDGFLWFGRPWLYMQADPFVKSRALQIVRTSPWH
;
A
#
# COMPACT_ATOMS: atom_id res chain seq x y z
N MET A 1 -52.48 7.89 21.95
CA MET A 1 -53.19 9.01 21.30
C MET A 1 -52.26 9.62 20.32
N THR A 2 -52.46 9.30 19.06
CA THR A 2 -52.65 10.12 17.86
C THR A 2 -51.45 11.04 17.51
N SER A 3 -50.90 11.13 16.29
CA SER A 3 -51.40 10.72 14.97
C SER A 3 -50.25 10.85 13.95
N ARG A 4 -50.41 10.07 12.90
CA ARG A 4 -49.62 10.02 11.64
C ARG A 4 -49.56 11.35 10.87
N GLY A 5 -48.46 11.51 10.10
CA GLY A 5 -48.37 12.53 9.03
C GLY A 5 -47.42 12.11 7.92
N THR A 6 -47.94 11.29 7.01
CA THR A 6 -47.30 10.97 5.72
C THR A 6 -47.47 12.12 4.72
N ARG A 7 -46.42 12.57 4.06
CA ARG A 7 -46.50 13.34 2.82
C ARG A 7 -45.78 12.63 1.68
N ARG A 8 -46.60 12.14 0.76
CA ARG A 8 -46.21 11.72 -0.59
C ARG A 8 -46.03 12.95 -1.47
N TRP A 9 -45.00 12.97 -2.30
CA TRP A 9 -44.92 13.83 -3.46
C TRP A 9 -44.92 12.98 -4.74
N ALA A 10 -45.80 13.34 -5.62
CA ALA A 10 -46.09 12.66 -6.87
C ALA A 10 -45.15 13.14 -7.97
N ALA A 11 -44.85 12.19 -8.89
CA ALA A 11 -44.14 12.40 -10.13
C ALA A 11 -45.02 13.15 -11.14
N VAL A 12 -44.40 14.02 -11.92
CA VAL A 12 -45.00 14.55 -13.16
C VAL A 12 -44.03 14.19 -14.28
N ALA A 13 -44.52 13.30 -15.17
CA ALA A 13 -43.90 12.98 -16.45
C ALA A 13 -44.36 13.99 -17.50
N ALA A 14 -43.46 14.55 -18.28
CA ALA A 14 -43.77 15.27 -19.50
C ALA A 14 -43.09 14.58 -20.69
N THR A 15 -43.86 13.97 -21.53
CA THR A 15 -43.53 13.37 -22.82
C THR A 15 -43.46 14.48 -23.90
N ALA A 16 -42.35 14.55 -24.63
CA ALA A 16 -42.33 15.26 -25.93
C ALA A 16 -41.82 14.27 -27.00
N VAL A 17 -42.73 13.96 -27.91
CA VAL A 17 -42.50 13.18 -29.15
C VAL A 17 -42.09 14.17 -30.23
N LEU A 18 -40.95 13.99 -30.86
CA LEU A 18 -40.62 14.57 -32.16
C LEU A 18 -40.20 13.44 -33.10
N ALA A 19 -41.04 13.21 -34.08
CA ALA A 19 -40.77 12.34 -35.22
C ALA A 19 -39.95 13.11 -36.27
N LEU A 20 -38.81 12.52 -36.68
CA LEU A 20 -38.13 12.92 -37.92
C LEU A 20 -37.76 11.65 -38.68
N THR A 21 -38.39 11.51 -39.84
CA THR A 21 -38.17 10.51 -40.89
C THR A 21 -36.83 10.82 -41.60
N GLY A 22 -35.98 9.81 -41.76
CA GLY A 22 -34.73 9.95 -42.53
C GLY A 22 -34.16 8.57 -42.88
N THR A 23 -34.41 8.15 -44.08
CA THR A 23 -33.74 7.20 -45.01
C THR A 23 -32.69 6.22 -44.46
N LEU A 24 -33.02 4.93 -44.61
CA LEU A 24 -32.08 3.80 -44.51
C LEU A 24 -30.99 3.88 -45.61
N LEU A 25 -29.73 3.93 -45.18
CA LEU A 25 -28.60 3.45 -45.98
C LEU A 25 -28.01 2.25 -45.26
N THR A 26 -28.14 1.09 -45.84
CA THR A 26 -27.53 -0.17 -45.41
C THR A 26 -26.02 -0.13 -45.68
N GLN A 27 -25.22 -0.20 -44.63
CA GLN A 27 -23.80 -0.55 -44.74
C GLN A 27 -23.55 -1.95 -44.14
N PRO A 28 -22.58 -2.72 -44.68
CA PRO A 28 -22.36 -4.09 -44.27
C PRO A 28 -21.73 -4.16 -42.90
N VAL A 29 -22.20 -5.13 -42.09
CA VAL A 29 -21.66 -5.48 -40.77
C VAL A 29 -20.26 -6.07 -40.96
N ALA A 30 -19.23 -5.34 -40.62
CA ALA A 30 -17.89 -5.88 -40.42
C ALA A 30 -17.86 -6.58 -39.04
N GLY A 31 -17.17 -7.72 -39.00
CA GLY A 31 -17.18 -8.69 -37.92
C GLY A 31 -16.85 -8.12 -36.54
N ALA A 32 -17.46 -8.75 -35.54
CA ALA A 32 -17.18 -8.54 -34.14
C ALA A 32 -15.73 -8.98 -33.82
N GLU A 33 -14.81 -8.04 -33.72
CA GLU A 33 -13.52 -8.31 -33.09
C GLU A 33 -13.70 -8.37 -31.57
N ASP A 34 -13.29 -9.51 -31.07
CA ASP A 34 -13.22 -9.90 -29.66
C ASP A 34 -12.35 -8.91 -28.88
N ARG A 35 -12.94 -7.99 -28.12
CA ARG A 35 -12.22 -7.08 -27.21
C ARG A 35 -11.87 -7.82 -25.93
N THR A 36 -10.95 -8.73 -26.05
CA THR A 36 -10.27 -9.34 -24.91
C THR A 36 -9.15 -8.44 -24.42
N THR A 37 -9.13 -8.28 -23.11
CA THR A 37 -8.05 -7.77 -22.25
C THR A 37 -7.68 -6.29 -22.43
N ALA A 38 -8.09 -5.48 -21.44
CA ALA A 38 -7.43 -4.21 -21.18
C ALA A 38 -5.95 -4.49 -20.86
N ALA A 39 -5.09 -4.25 -21.84
CA ALA A 39 -3.65 -4.35 -21.65
C ALA A 39 -3.22 -3.34 -20.59
N THR A 40 -2.48 -3.80 -19.59
CA THR A 40 -1.72 -2.95 -18.69
C THR A 40 -0.89 -1.99 -19.54
N PRO A 41 -0.93 -0.67 -19.31
CA PRO A 41 -0.11 0.25 -20.10
C PRO A 41 1.36 -0.11 -19.92
N ASP A 42 2.00 -0.53 -20.99
CA ASP A 42 3.41 -0.85 -21.00
C ASP A 42 4.21 0.45 -21.18
N LEU A 43 5.26 0.62 -20.38
CA LEU A 43 6.12 1.81 -20.49
C LEU A 43 6.93 1.73 -21.81
N SER A 44 6.91 2.79 -22.61
CA SER A 44 7.72 2.83 -23.84
C SER A 44 9.23 2.83 -23.55
N PRO A 45 10.08 2.33 -24.45
CA PRO A 45 11.56 2.37 -24.29
C PRO A 45 12.12 3.79 -24.06
N ALA A 46 11.53 4.80 -24.70
CA ALA A 46 11.88 6.21 -24.48
C ALA A 46 11.58 6.66 -23.05
N LEU A 47 10.53 6.11 -22.45
CA LEU A 47 10.16 6.37 -21.08
C LEU A 47 11.15 5.71 -20.10
N GLY A 48 11.64 4.51 -20.40
CA GLY A 48 12.69 3.84 -19.62
C GLY A 48 13.97 4.68 -19.57
N ALA A 49 14.42 5.22 -20.71
CA ALA A 49 15.59 6.09 -20.77
C ALA A 49 15.42 7.41 -20.00
N ALA A 50 14.22 8.01 -20.05
CA ALA A 50 13.92 9.21 -19.28
C ALA A 50 13.86 8.95 -17.76
N LEU A 51 13.48 7.75 -17.32
CA LEU A 51 13.44 7.37 -15.92
C LEU A 51 14.84 7.12 -15.35
N THR A 52 15.77 6.60 -16.14
CA THR A 52 17.19 6.42 -15.72
C THR A 52 17.83 7.75 -15.31
N ALA A 53 17.44 8.86 -15.96
CA ALA A 53 17.93 10.21 -15.63
C ALA A 53 17.36 10.76 -14.30
N LEU A 54 16.41 10.07 -13.66
CA LEU A 54 15.80 10.46 -12.40
C LEU A 54 16.33 9.65 -11.19
N ASP A 55 17.15 8.64 -11.45
CA ASP A 55 17.82 7.87 -10.39
C ASP A 55 18.95 8.70 -9.78
N ASP A 56 18.94 8.88 -8.45
CA ASP A 56 19.87 9.73 -7.69
C ASP A 56 20.74 8.95 -6.68
N GLY A 57 20.81 7.64 -6.75
CA GLY A 57 21.70 6.90 -5.86
C GLY A 57 21.32 5.48 -5.46
N ASP A 58 22.15 4.90 -4.63
CA ASP A 58 22.09 3.50 -4.22
C ASP A 58 20.79 3.15 -3.46
N ASN A 59 20.27 1.97 -3.74
CA ASN A 59 19.09 1.44 -3.06
C ASN A 59 19.40 1.12 -1.59
N PRO A 60 18.81 1.83 -0.61
CA PRO A 60 19.12 1.64 0.81
C PRO A 60 18.63 0.29 1.38
N LEU A 61 17.79 -0.43 0.64
CA LEU A 61 17.26 -1.74 1.03
C LEU A 61 18.08 -2.90 0.48
N ALA A 62 18.90 -2.66 -0.55
CA ALA A 62 19.72 -3.67 -1.19
C ALA A 62 20.97 -4.02 -0.37
N GLY A 63 21.56 -5.21 -0.63
CA GLY A 63 22.82 -5.62 -0.02
C GLY A 63 22.74 -5.97 1.47
N ARG A 64 21.60 -5.83 2.14
CA ARG A 64 21.41 -6.12 3.55
C ARG A 64 20.57 -7.38 3.77
N ARG A 65 20.83 -8.09 4.87
CA ARG A 65 19.92 -9.11 5.38
C ARG A 65 18.69 -8.44 6.00
N TRP A 66 17.52 -8.87 5.60
CA TRP A 66 16.25 -8.36 6.14
C TRP A 66 15.82 -9.17 7.35
N GLY A 67 15.58 -8.49 8.46
CA GLY A 67 15.22 -9.08 9.73
C GLY A 67 13.84 -9.75 9.73
N VAL A 68 13.73 -10.82 10.50
CA VAL A 68 12.47 -11.55 10.69
C VAL A 68 12.13 -11.53 12.17
N TYR A 69 11.04 -10.88 12.52
CA TYR A 69 10.56 -10.87 13.90
C TYR A 69 9.99 -12.24 14.32
N LYS A 70 10.49 -12.77 15.43
CA LYS A 70 10.14 -14.09 15.96
C LYS A 70 9.55 -13.97 17.37
N GLY A 71 8.32 -13.51 17.50
CA GLY A 71 7.73 -13.28 18.81
C GLY A 71 6.24 -12.97 18.78
N ALA A 72 5.64 -12.77 19.94
CA ALA A 72 4.21 -12.55 20.13
C ALA A 72 3.67 -11.27 19.45
N GLY A 73 4.54 -10.36 19.07
CA GLY A 73 4.15 -9.17 18.30
C GLY A 73 3.85 -9.43 16.82
N ASP A 74 4.10 -10.64 16.30
CA ASP A 74 3.64 -11.13 15.00
C ASP A 74 2.57 -12.20 15.20
N GLN A 75 1.35 -11.92 14.76
CA GLN A 75 0.20 -12.81 14.92
C GLN A 75 0.38 -14.17 14.23
N SER A 76 1.27 -14.28 13.24
CA SER A 76 1.57 -15.54 12.56
C SER A 76 2.57 -16.43 13.32
N TRP A 77 3.32 -15.86 14.28
CA TRP A 77 4.39 -16.56 14.98
C TRP A 77 3.90 -17.69 15.88
N ALA A 78 2.98 -17.41 16.81
CA ALA A 78 2.47 -18.43 17.75
C ALA A 78 1.77 -19.59 17.03
N PRO A 79 0.91 -19.39 16.01
CA PRO A 79 0.38 -20.45 15.16
C PRO A 79 1.46 -21.29 14.48
N TYR A 80 2.49 -20.65 13.93
CA TYR A 80 3.62 -21.35 13.32
C TYR A 80 4.38 -22.23 14.31
N VAL A 81 4.69 -21.73 15.50
CA VAL A 81 5.44 -22.49 16.53
C VAL A 81 4.66 -23.73 16.97
N LYS A 82 3.35 -23.62 17.10
CA LYS A 82 2.44 -24.71 17.53
C LYS A 82 2.20 -25.75 16.42
N ALA A 83 2.33 -25.37 15.15
CA ALA A 83 2.06 -26.24 14.02
C ALA A 83 3.09 -27.36 13.88
N ARG A 84 2.70 -28.45 13.20
CA ARG A 84 3.54 -29.61 12.86
C ARG A 84 3.36 -30.00 11.39
N GLY A 85 4.29 -30.78 10.85
CA GLY A 85 4.22 -31.34 9.49
C GLY A 85 3.96 -30.28 8.41
N THR A 86 3.11 -30.59 7.47
CA THR A 86 2.75 -29.74 6.33
C THR A 86 2.18 -28.39 6.77
N GLU A 87 1.39 -28.34 7.86
CA GLU A 87 0.84 -27.07 8.36
C GLU A 87 1.98 -26.12 8.77
N LYS A 88 2.99 -26.63 9.48
CA LYS A 88 4.16 -25.84 9.88
C LYS A 88 4.92 -25.30 8.66
N THR A 89 5.15 -26.16 7.65
CA THR A 89 5.81 -25.76 6.40
C THR A 89 5.06 -24.63 5.71
N LEU A 90 3.73 -24.72 5.61
CA LEU A 90 2.91 -23.70 5.00
C LEU A 90 2.93 -22.37 5.81
N LEU A 91 2.70 -22.44 7.12
CA LEU A 91 2.74 -21.24 7.96
C LEU A 91 4.12 -20.58 7.99
N GLY A 92 5.18 -21.36 7.83
CA GLY A 92 6.54 -20.84 7.70
C GLY A 92 6.76 -19.95 6.47
N LYS A 93 5.95 -20.11 5.43
CA LYS A 93 5.97 -19.21 4.25
C LYS A 93 5.48 -17.78 4.59
N ILE A 94 4.82 -17.60 5.73
CA ILE A 94 4.42 -16.29 6.26
C ILE A 94 5.30 -15.90 7.45
N ALA A 95 5.37 -16.76 8.46
CA ALA A 95 6.00 -16.44 9.74
C ALA A 95 7.51 -16.19 9.65
N LEU A 96 8.19 -16.86 8.71
CA LEU A 96 9.64 -16.76 8.52
C LEU A 96 10.04 -15.78 7.41
N ARG A 97 9.13 -14.94 6.93
CA ARG A 97 9.44 -13.87 5.99
C ARG A 97 9.64 -12.53 6.71
N PRO A 98 10.55 -11.69 6.24
CA PRO A 98 10.62 -10.31 6.69
C PRO A 98 9.30 -9.60 6.35
N LYS A 99 8.73 -8.93 7.33
CA LYS A 99 7.44 -8.23 7.22
C LYS A 99 7.49 -6.94 8.01
N ALA A 100 6.81 -5.92 7.53
CA ALA A 100 6.69 -4.68 8.29
C ALA A 100 5.70 -4.85 9.46
N LYS A 101 6.17 -4.60 10.67
CA LYS A 101 5.30 -4.54 11.84
C LYS A 101 4.60 -3.19 11.88
N TRP A 102 3.29 -3.24 12.11
CA TRP A 102 2.50 -2.03 12.31
C TRP A 102 2.57 -1.53 13.74
N PHE A 103 2.90 -0.25 13.87
CA PHE A 103 2.85 0.52 15.10
C PHE A 103 1.83 1.63 14.93
N GLY A 104 0.83 1.70 15.79
CA GLY A 104 -0.28 2.62 15.58
C GLY A 104 -0.85 3.21 16.84
N SER A 105 -1.98 3.88 16.66
CA SER A 105 -2.67 4.63 17.72
C SER A 105 -3.14 3.79 18.90
N TRP A 106 -3.14 2.47 18.78
CA TRP A 106 -3.43 1.52 19.87
C TRP A 106 -2.26 1.33 20.85
N ILE A 107 -1.07 1.87 20.55
CA ILE A 107 0.09 1.83 21.44
C ILE A 107 0.20 3.19 22.14
N PRO A 108 0.10 3.24 23.48
CA PRO A 108 0.22 4.48 24.23
C PRO A 108 1.57 5.18 24.01
N ASN A 109 1.60 6.50 24.14
CA ASN A 109 2.82 7.29 24.03
C ASN A 109 3.93 6.82 25.01
N GLY A 110 3.54 6.34 26.22
CA GLY A 110 4.47 5.82 27.21
C GLY A 110 5.18 4.54 26.82
N ASP A 111 4.56 3.73 25.95
CA ASP A 111 5.02 2.36 25.66
C ASP A 111 5.75 2.26 24.32
N ILE A 112 5.59 3.25 23.42
CA ILE A 112 6.02 3.10 22.02
C ILE A 112 7.55 2.87 21.93
N GLY A 113 8.36 3.59 22.68
CA GLY A 113 9.81 3.41 22.67
C GLY A 113 10.18 1.96 22.98
N LYS A 114 9.75 1.44 24.12
CA LYS A 114 10.01 0.04 24.53
C LYS A 114 9.52 -0.99 23.49
N LYS A 115 8.40 -0.73 22.80
CA LYS A 115 7.88 -1.63 21.76
C LYS A 115 8.74 -1.61 20.50
N VAL A 116 9.30 -0.46 20.13
CA VAL A 116 10.22 -0.31 18.99
C VAL A 116 11.56 -0.98 19.32
N ASP A 117 12.17 -0.68 20.50
CA ASP A 117 13.41 -1.32 20.95
C ASP A 117 13.32 -2.85 20.93
N ALA A 118 12.26 -3.40 21.54
CA ALA A 118 12.03 -4.84 21.59
C ALA A 118 11.84 -5.46 20.19
N TYR A 119 11.20 -4.73 19.26
CA TYR A 119 11.01 -5.20 17.89
C TYR A 119 12.33 -5.22 17.11
N ILE A 120 13.15 -4.16 17.22
CA ILE A 120 14.47 -4.07 16.60
C ILE A 120 15.36 -5.20 17.14
N ALA A 121 15.53 -5.29 18.45
CA ALA A 121 16.36 -6.30 19.09
C ALA A 121 15.99 -7.74 18.67
N ASN A 122 14.71 -8.06 18.64
CA ASN A 122 14.24 -9.39 18.21
C ASN A 122 14.47 -9.65 16.71
N SER A 123 14.23 -8.63 15.87
CA SER A 123 14.33 -8.78 14.41
C SER A 123 15.77 -8.86 13.92
N THR A 124 16.68 -8.15 14.59
CA THR A 124 18.10 -8.11 14.24
C THR A 124 18.88 -9.24 14.90
N GLY A 125 18.45 -9.70 16.08
CA GLY A 125 19.22 -10.61 16.92
C GLY A 125 20.53 -9.99 17.42
N GLY A 126 20.59 -8.66 17.52
CA GLY A 126 21.75 -7.89 17.94
C GLY A 126 22.74 -7.54 16.82
N ASP A 127 22.48 -7.94 15.58
CA ASP A 127 23.30 -7.58 14.41
C ASP A 127 22.86 -6.21 13.87
N PRO A 128 23.71 -5.15 13.95
CA PRO A 128 23.34 -3.80 13.54
C PRO A 128 23.14 -3.64 12.03
N ASP A 129 23.69 -4.53 11.20
CA ASP A 129 23.59 -4.46 9.73
C ASP A 129 22.27 -5.00 9.19
N VAL A 130 21.43 -5.57 10.04
CA VAL A 130 20.13 -6.11 9.64
C VAL A 130 19.11 -4.99 9.43
N LEU A 131 18.51 -4.98 8.24
CA LEU A 131 17.39 -4.09 7.90
C LEU A 131 16.09 -4.58 8.55
N VAL A 132 15.43 -3.71 9.27
CA VAL A 132 14.11 -3.96 9.90
C VAL A 132 13.02 -3.22 9.12
N GLN A 133 11.85 -3.85 8.95
CA GLN A 133 10.71 -3.24 8.26
C GLN A 133 9.64 -2.82 9.27
N MET A 134 9.16 -1.58 9.16
CA MET A 134 8.17 -1.01 10.07
C MET A 134 7.10 -0.23 9.31
N THR A 135 5.90 -0.17 9.88
CA THR A 135 4.81 0.67 9.41
C THR A 135 4.29 1.54 10.55
N VAL A 136 4.18 2.83 10.34
CA VAL A 136 3.63 3.80 11.31
C VAL A 136 2.21 4.19 10.88
N PHE A 137 1.22 3.86 11.72
CA PHE A 137 -0.21 4.16 11.51
C PHE A 137 -0.80 4.87 12.75
N ARG A 138 -0.36 6.13 12.97
CA ARG A 138 -0.60 6.83 14.25
C ARG A 138 -1.68 7.89 14.20
N MET A 139 -2.01 8.43 13.02
CA MET A 139 -2.95 9.55 12.91
C MET A 139 -4.31 9.23 13.51
N LYS A 140 -4.90 10.20 14.19
CA LYS A 140 -6.31 10.25 14.63
C LYS A 140 -6.84 11.66 14.44
N PRO A 141 -8.01 11.82 13.80
CA PRO A 141 -8.79 10.79 13.11
C PRO A 141 -8.07 10.29 11.85
N TRP A 142 -8.43 9.11 11.34
CA TRP A 142 -7.92 8.63 10.07
C TRP A 142 -9.01 7.90 9.28
N GLU A 143 -8.73 7.49 8.03
CA GLU A 143 -9.68 6.88 7.13
C GLU A 143 -10.98 7.71 7.00
N HIS A 144 -12.13 7.09 6.96
CA HIS A 144 -13.43 7.78 6.81
C HIS A 144 -13.73 8.81 7.91
N GLU A 145 -13.15 8.68 9.11
CA GLU A 145 -13.31 9.67 10.17
C GLU A 145 -12.55 10.96 9.82
N ALA A 146 -11.40 10.87 9.15
CA ALA A 146 -10.66 12.03 8.68
C ALA A 146 -11.46 12.90 7.69
N CYS A 147 -12.36 12.30 6.90
CA CYS A 147 -13.25 13.02 6.01
C CYS A 147 -14.34 13.85 6.76
N ARG A 148 -14.52 13.60 8.05
CA ARG A 148 -15.58 14.22 8.86
C ARG A 148 -15.09 15.25 9.86
N ARG A 149 -13.88 15.10 10.39
CA ARG A 149 -13.29 16.00 11.36
C ARG A 149 -11.77 16.08 11.27
N LEU A 150 -11.22 17.16 11.74
CA LEU A 150 -9.78 17.36 11.87
C LEU A 150 -9.26 16.82 13.22
N PRO A 151 -7.95 16.54 13.34
CA PRO A 151 -7.31 16.28 14.62
C PRO A 151 -7.46 17.47 15.57
N THR A 152 -7.88 17.21 16.80
CA THR A 152 -7.88 18.23 17.87
C THR A 152 -6.45 18.63 18.24
N ALA A 153 -6.28 19.75 18.94
CA ALA A 153 -4.97 20.18 19.42
C ALA A 153 -4.30 19.12 20.31
N ALA A 154 -5.06 18.42 21.16
CA ALA A 154 -4.58 17.34 22.00
C ALA A 154 -4.12 16.12 21.16
N GLU A 155 -4.88 15.74 20.13
CA GLU A 155 -4.50 14.65 19.22
C GLU A 155 -3.23 14.99 18.44
N GLN A 156 -3.07 16.24 17.98
CA GLN A 156 -1.87 16.71 17.30
C GLN A 156 -0.64 16.68 18.23
N ALA A 157 -0.78 17.15 19.47
CA ALA A 157 0.30 17.11 20.46
C ALA A 157 0.70 15.67 20.81
N SER A 158 -0.30 14.80 21.03
CA SER A 158 -0.09 13.38 21.30
C SER A 158 0.58 12.66 20.10
N TYR A 159 0.20 13.00 18.88
CA TYR A 159 0.82 12.48 17.68
C TYR A 159 2.32 12.80 17.64
N LYS A 160 2.69 14.08 17.79
CA LYS A 160 4.09 14.52 17.75
C LYS A 160 4.92 13.85 18.84
N GLN A 161 4.41 13.82 20.09
CA GLN A 161 5.10 13.17 21.20
C GLN A 161 5.35 11.68 20.94
N TRP A 162 4.37 10.97 20.34
CA TRP A 162 4.50 9.57 20.01
C TRP A 162 5.56 9.35 18.92
N ILE A 163 5.56 10.20 17.87
CA ILE A 163 6.56 10.17 16.79
C ILE A 163 7.96 10.42 17.32
N ASP A 164 8.14 11.41 18.23
CA ASP A 164 9.44 11.72 18.82
C ASP A 164 10.00 10.53 19.60
N ARG A 165 9.17 9.86 20.38
CA ARG A 165 9.57 8.66 21.14
C ARG A 165 9.87 7.46 20.25
N PHE A 166 9.11 7.31 19.17
CA PHE A 166 9.37 6.29 18.19
C PHE A 166 10.73 6.51 17.51
N ALA A 167 10.98 7.72 17.02
CA ALA A 167 12.22 8.08 16.34
C ALA A 167 13.45 7.91 17.28
N ALA A 168 13.32 8.32 18.54
CA ALA A 168 14.38 8.13 19.55
C ALA A 168 14.72 6.64 19.75
N ALA A 169 13.72 5.76 19.72
CA ALA A 169 13.93 4.31 19.88
C ALA A 169 14.46 3.64 18.60
N VAL A 170 14.18 4.18 17.41
CA VAL A 170 14.79 3.70 16.15
C VAL A 170 16.30 3.98 16.15
N GLY A 171 16.72 5.16 16.58
CA GLY A 171 18.14 5.53 16.65
C GLY A 171 18.89 5.27 15.35
N ASP A 172 19.98 4.52 15.44
CA ASP A 172 20.86 4.20 14.30
C ASP A 172 20.50 2.89 13.58
N ALA A 173 19.39 2.23 13.94
CA ALA A 173 19.01 0.99 13.30
C ALA A 173 18.68 1.18 11.81
N HIS A 174 19.03 0.18 10.98
CA HIS A 174 18.63 0.18 9.57
C HIS A 174 17.15 -0.15 9.44
N VAL A 175 16.36 0.80 8.94
CA VAL A 175 14.90 0.68 8.88
C VAL A 175 14.35 1.08 7.51
N ALA A 176 13.53 0.22 6.94
CA ALA A 176 12.57 0.58 5.90
C ALA A 176 11.23 0.92 6.56
N LEU A 177 10.82 2.18 6.51
CA LEU A 177 9.67 2.69 7.24
C LEU A 177 8.56 3.15 6.28
N VAL A 178 7.42 2.45 6.30
CA VAL A 178 6.20 2.88 5.60
C VAL A 178 5.42 3.81 6.54
N LEU A 179 5.21 5.03 6.10
CA LEU A 179 4.59 6.08 6.91
C LEU A 179 3.14 6.30 6.49
N GLN A 180 2.25 6.12 7.45
CA GLN A 180 0.82 6.43 7.42
C GLN A 180 0.10 5.76 6.23
N PRO A 181 -0.08 4.42 6.23
CA PRO A 181 -0.98 3.76 5.29
C PRO A 181 -2.31 4.48 5.12
N ASP A 182 -2.92 4.33 3.94
CA ASP A 182 -4.11 5.07 3.54
C ASP A 182 -3.90 6.60 3.46
N GLY A 183 -2.67 7.01 3.11
CA GLY A 183 -2.25 8.41 3.01
C GLY A 183 -3.23 9.32 2.28
N PRO A 184 -3.76 8.94 1.10
CA PRO A 184 -4.70 9.78 0.35
C PRO A 184 -6.02 10.14 1.05
N PHE A 185 -6.39 9.53 2.18
CA PHE A 185 -7.51 10.05 3.00
C PHE A 185 -7.29 11.49 3.49
N ALA A 186 -6.06 11.99 3.47
CA ALA A 186 -5.80 13.41 3.70
C ALA A 186 -6.42 14.34 2.64
N LEU A 187 -6.81 13.82 1.47
CA LEU A 187 -7.47 14.61 0.41
C LEU A 187 -8.96 14.89 0.69
N CYS A 188 -9.62 14.06 1.52
CA CYS A 188 -11.03 14.20 1.81
C CYS A 188 -11.34 15.05 3.08
N VAL A 189 -10.32 15.57 3.75
CA VAL A 189 -10.50 16.27 5.02
C VAL A 189 -11.34 17.54 4.89
N PRO A 190 -12.08 17.94 5.95
CA PRO A 190 -12.97 19.09 5.90
C PRO A 190 -12.27 20.37 5.43
N LYS A 191 -12.91 21.07 4.48
CA LYS A 191 -12.46 22.38 3.93
C LYS A 191 -11.04 22.35 3.33
N GLY A 192 -10.57 21.20 2.85
CA GLY A 192 -9.23 21.07 2.27
C GLY A 192 -8.09 21.40 3.25
N SER A 193 -8.29 21.16 4.53
CA SER A 193 -7.31 21.47 5.57
C SER A 193 -6.02 20.66 5.38
N LEU A 194 -4.88 21.31 5.48
CA LEU A 194 -3.56 20.65 5.44
C LEU A 194 -3.08 20.15 6.81
N VAL A 195 -3.89 20.20 7.87
CA VAL A 195 -3.47 19.79 9.21
C VAL A 195 -2.98 18.32 9.25
N PRO A 196 -3.70 17.33 8.71
CA PRO A 196 -3.20 15.95 8.68
C PRO A 196 -1.91 15.81 7.87
N SER A 197 -1.85 16.41 6.68
CA SER A 197 -0.64 16.36 5.84
C SER A 197 0.57 16.97 6.54
N ARG A 198 0.42 18.09 7.25
CA ARG A 198 1.50 18.72 8.03
C ARG A 198 1.97 17.86 9.21
N LEU A 199 1.09 17.08 9.82
CA LEU A 199 1.48 16.10 10.84
C LEU A 199 2.29 14.95 10.23
N ILE A 200 1.90 14.46 9.05
CA ILE A 200 2.70 13.47 8.31
C ILE A 200 4.05 14.07 7.93
N ALA A 201 4.10 15.33 7.45
CA ALA A 201 5.35 16.02 7.13
C ALA A 201 6.27 16.17 8.35
N TYR A 202 5.71 16.42 9.55
CA TYR A 202 6.47 16.39 10.79
C TYR A 202 7.16 15.04 11.01
N SER A 203 6.42 13.94 10.82
CA SER A 203 6.96 12.59 10.97
C SER A 203 7.97 12.24 9.88
N ALA A 204 7.69 12.61 8.64
CA ALA A 204 8.59 12.43 7.51
C ALA A 204 9.94 13.09 7.78
N LYS A 205 9.95 14.36 8.19
CA LYS A 205 11.16 15.09 8.55
C LYS A 205 11.89 14.47 9.75
N LYS A 206 11.14 14.05 10.78
CA LYS A 206 11.72 13.45 11.99
C LYS A 206 12.41 12.11 11.69
N PHE A 207 11.77 11.22 10.96
CA PHE A 207 12.34 9.91 10.63
C PHE A 207 13.44 9.98 9.58
N SER A 208 13.33 10.89 8.59
CA SER A 208 14.38 11.07 7.58
C SER A 208 15.63 11.77 8.10
N ALA A 209 15.59 12.30 9.32
CA ALA A 209 16.79 12.78 10.02
C ALA A 209 17.60 11.66 10.70
N LEU A 210 17.08 10.44 10.76
CA LEU A 210 17.79 9.27 11.29
C LEU A 210 18.76 8.73 10.24
N PRO A 211 19.99 8.37 10.61
CA PRO A 211 21.06 8.12 9.65
C PRO A 211 20.82 6.90 8.73
N ASN A 212 20.08 5.90 9.22
CA ASN A 212 19.92 4.62 8.54
C ASN A 212 18.44 4.27 8.28
N THR A 213 17.54 5.28 8.21
CA THR A 213 16.10 5.07 8.00
C THR A 213 15.67 5.56 6.63
N ALA A 214 15.24 4.62 5.78
CA ALA A 214 14.59 4.94 4.52
C ALA A 214 13.08 5.09 4.75
N VAL A 215 12.52 6.27 4.50
CA VAL A 215 11.12 6.62 4.75
C VAL A 215 10.33 6.65 3.47
N TYR A 216 9.16 6.00 3.45
CA TYR A 216 8.24 5.92 2.34
C TYR A 216 6.83 6.31 2.81
N ILE A 217 6.33 7.49 2.40
CA ILE A 217 4.95 7.91 2.71
C ILE A 217 3.99 7.10 1.84
N ASP A 218 2.93 6.54 2.43
CA ASP A 218 1.95 5.80 1.63
C ASP A 218 1.23 6.73 0.64
N GLY A 219 1.33 6.42 -0.65
CA GLY A 219 0.77 7.17 -1.76
C GLY A 219 -0.50 6.54 -2.37
N GLY A 220 -1.03 5.47 -1.74
CA GLY A 220 -2.20 4.75 -2.25
C GLY A 220 -1.83 3.54 -3.11
N ALA A 221 -2.47 3.39 -4.26
CA ALA A 221 -2.27 2.29 -5.19
C ALA A 221 -2.60 2.74 -6.62
N SER A 222 -2.32 1.93 -7.63
CA SER A 222 -2.60 2.27 -9.02
C SER A 222 -4.10 2.39 -9.36
N ASP A 223 -4.98 2.06 -8.44
CA ASP A 223 -6.43 2.24 -8.56
C ASP A 223 -7.00 3.20 -7.50
N TRP A 224 -6.15 3.92 -6.76
CA TRP A 224 -6.53 4.88 -5.72
C TRP A 224 -5.37 5.84 -5.34
N PRO A 225 -5.63 7.17 -5.21
CA PRO A 225 -6.88 7.87 -5.48
C PRO A 225 -7.11 8.08 -6.99
N GLU A 226 -8.29 7.79 -7.48
CA GLU A 226 -8.81 8.12 -8.83
C GLU A 226 -8.02 7.57 -10.05
N ASP A 227 -7.19 6.58 -9.96
CA ASP A 227 -6.30 6.11 -11.05
C ASP A 227 -5.40 7.25 -11.62
N ASP A 228 -5.26 8.40 -10.92
CA ASP A 228 -4.53 9.60 -11.35
C ASP A 228 -3.29 9.84 -10.46
N PRO A 229 -2.07 9.67 -11.01
CA PRO A 229 -0.84 9.92 -10.26
C PRO A 229 -0.73 11.34 -9.69
N SER A 230 -1.31 12.35 -10.36
CA SER A 230 -1.24 13.74 -9.89
C SER A 230 -1.99 13.94 -8.59
N LYS A 231 -3.08 13.23 -8.37
CA LYS A 231 -3.87 13.26 -7.12
C LYS A 231 -3.10 12.71 -5.93
N ALA A 232 -2.40 11.61 -6.11
CA ALA A 232 -1.51 11.09 -5.07
C ALA A 232 -0.40 12.10 -4.75
N VAL A 233 0.17 12.76 -5.76
CA VAL A 233 1.21 13.79 -5.58
C VAL A 233 0.64 15.05 -4.91
N ASP A 234 -0.60 15.44 -5.16
CA ASP A 234 -1.28 16.53 -4.44
C ASP A 234 -1.32 16.31 -2.92
N PHE A 235 -1.43 15.05 -2.49
CA PHE A 235 -1.31 14.67 -1.08
C PHE A 235 0.16 14.63 -0.63
N LEU A 236 1.05 13.98 -1.39
CA LEU A 236 2.43 13.71 -0.98
C LEU A 236 3.25 14.99 -0.76
N VAL A 237 3.03 16.03 -1.59
CA VAL A 237 3.77 17.29 -1.48
C VAL A 237 3.55 17.95 -0.11
N PRO A 238 2.33 18.25 0.35
CA PRO A 238 2.13 18.82 1.69
C PRO A 238 2.43 17.81 2.82
N ALA A 239 2.44 16.50 2.54
CA ALA A 239 2.83 15.45 3.48
C ALA A 239 4.35 15.32 3.67
N GLY A 240 5.16 16.12 2.96
CA GLY A 240 6.59 16.22 3.18
C GLY A 240 7.43 15.21 2.42
N ILE A 241 6.96 14.75 1.25
CA ILE A 241 7.69 13.81 0.38
C ILE A 241 9.11 14.31 0.03
N ALA A 242 9.32 15.63 0.00
CA ALA A 242 10.64 16.22 -0.26
C ALA A 242 11.71 15.75 0.74
N HIS A 243 11.33 15.42 1.98
CA HIS A 243 12.25 14.97 3.02
C HIS A 243 12.56 13.48 2.99
N THR A 244 11.74 12.66 2.30
CA THR A 244 11.80 11.20 2.38
C THR A 244 12.52 10.59 1.19
N ARG A 245 12.93 9.32 1.31
CA ARG A 245 13.40 8.52 0.17
C ARG A 245 12.34 8.45 -0.92
N GLY A 246 11.08 8.31 -0.53
CA GLY A 246 10.01 8.25 -1.50
C GLY A 246 8.67 7.88 -0.88
N PHE A 247 7.91 7.03 -1.59
CA PHE A 247 6.57 6.66 -1.21
C PHE A 247 6.34 5.13 -1.28
N ALA A 248 5.26 4.67 -0.63
CA ALA A 248 4.83 3.28 -0.66
C ALA A 248 3.53 3.16 -1.46
N LEU A 249 3.32 2.03 -2.12
CA LEU A 249 2.12 1.72 -2.88
C LEU A 249 1.49 0.40 -2.45
N ASN A 250 0.19 0.29 -2.63
CA ASN A 250 -0.60 -0.93 -2.47
C ASN A 250 -0.75 -1.42 -1.01
N SER A 251 -0.59 -0.54 -0.01
CA SER A 251 -0.67 -0.89 1.43
C SER A 251 -1.94 -1.66 1.80
N THR A 252 -3.08 -1.26 1.28
CA THR A 252 -4.41 -1.78 1.61
C THR A 252 -5.17 -2.28 0.37
N HIS A 253 -4.65 -2.05 -0.83
CA HIS A 253 -5.22 -2.46 -2.11
C HIS A 253 -4.66 -3.80 -2.61
N TYR A 254 -5.12 -4.27 -3.78
CA TYR A 254 -4.79 -5.58 -4.35
C TYR A 254 -4.35 -5.49 -5.82
N THR A 255 -3.84 -4.32 -6.21
CA THR A 255 -3.41 -4.03 -7.58
C THR A 255 -2.20 -4.87 -8.01
N SER A 256 -2.00 -5.01 -9.32
CA SER A 256 -0.86 -5.77 -9.82
C SER A 256 0.45 -5.00 -9.63
N VAL A 257 1.53 -5.73 -9.39
CA VAL A 257 2.86 -5.13 -9.27
C VAL A 257 3.23 -4.32 -10.53
N GLY A 258 2.87 -4.84 -11.73
CA GLY A 258 3.11 -4.12 -12.98
C GLY A 258 2.36 -2.79 -13.05
N SER A 259 1.09 -2.75 -12.63
CA SER A 259 0.30 -1.51 -12.58
C SER A 259 0.88 -0.53 -11.56
N ASP A 260 1.28 -1.00 -10.38
CA ASP A 260 1.85 -0.15 -9.33
C ASP A 260 3.23 0.39 -9.73
N VAL A 261 4.05 -0.39 -10.44
CA VAL A 261 5.33 0.09 -10.99
C VAL A 261 5.10 1.19 -12.03
N ALA A 262 4.16 0.99 -12.95
CA ALA A 262 3.84 2.01 -13.96
C ALA A 262 3.28 3.29 -13.34
N TYR A 263 2.38 3.15 -12.36
CA TYR A 263 1.79 4.26 -11.61
C TYR A 263 2.84 5.00 -10.79
N GLY A 264 3.67 4.28 -10.04
CA GLY A 264 4.76 4.87 -9.24
C GLY A 264 5.77 5.63 -10.11
N ALA A 265 6.14 5.08 -11.28
CA ALA A 265 6.99 5.78 -12.23
C ALA A 265 6.34 7.08 -12.74
N ALA A 266 5.02 7.12 -12.95
CA ALA A 266 4.30 8.34 -13.30
C ALA A 266 4.30 9.36 -12.14
N MET A 267 4.13 8.90 -10.89
CA MET A 267 4.23 9.76 -9.70
C MET A 267 5.63 10.37 -9.55
N VAL A 268 6.69 9.59 -9.77
CA VAL A 268 8.08 10.10 -9.72
C VAL A 268 8.28 11.21 -10.74
N ARG A 269 7.80 11.04 -11.97
CA ARG A 269 7.88 12.09 -13.00
C ARG A 269 7.08 13.34 -12.59
N GLU A 270 5.90 13.18 -12.05
CA GLU A 270 5.08 14.30 -11.59
C GLU A 270 5.73 15.04 -10.41
N LEU A 271 6.34 14.31 -9.46
CA LEU A 271 7.15 14.91 -8.40
C LEU A 271 8.34 15.71 -8.95
N ALA A 272 9.07 15.15 -9.91
CA ALA A 272 10.18 15.83 -10.57
C ALA A 272 9.71 17.10 -11.30
N ARG A 273 8.56 17.06 -12.00
CA ARG A 273 7.95 18.22 -12.65
C ARG A 273 7.58 19.32 -11.64
N ARG A 274 7.26 18.94 -10.40
CA ARG A 274 6.99 19.88 -9.28
C ARG A 274 8.26 20.32 -8.53
N GLY A 275 9.45 20.02 -9.05
CA GLY A 275 10.73 20.39 -8.42
C GLY A 275 11.18 19.49 -7.28
N ILE A 276 10.65 18.26 -7.21
CA ILE A 276 11.00 17.24 -6.20
C ILE A 276 11.51 15.98 -6.94
N PRO A 277 12.70 16.01 -7.55
CA PRO A 277 13.29 14.87 -8.26
C PRO A 277 13.86 13.82 -7.28
N GLY A 278 14.39 12.71 -7.83
CA GLY A 278 15.14 11.70 -7.09
C GLY A 278 14.28 10.90 -6.10
N LYS A 279 13.00 10.66 -6.40
CA LYS A 279 12.13 9.86 -5.53
C LYS A 279 12.02 8.44 -6.01
N HIS A 280 12.08 7.53 -5.03
CA HIS A 280 11.92 6.09 -5.20
C HIS A 280 10.64 5.61 -4.53
N PHE A 281 10.32 4.33 -4.69
CA PHE A 281 9.16 3.77 -4.00
C PHE A 281 9.31 2.29 -3.66
N VAL A 282 8.45 1.83 -2.78
CA VAL A 282 8.27 0.41 -2.44
C VAL A 282 6.85 -0.02 -2.75
N VAL A 283 6.65 -1.29 -3.05
CA VAL A 283 5.32 -1.86 -3.34
C VAL A 283 5.01 -2.97 -2.37
N ASP A 284 3.79 -2.94 -1.76
CA ASP A 284 3.30 -4.08 -1.01
C ASP A 284 2.90 -5.22 -1.94
N THR A 285 3.46 -6.38 -1.70
CA THR A 285 3.18 -7.59 -2.45
C THR A 285 2.60 -8.72 -1.60
N ALA A 286 2.20 -8.43 -0.36
CA ALA A 286 1.71 -9.46 0.56
C ALA A 286 0.44 -10.16 0.09
N LYS A 287 -0.39 -9.52 -0.76
CA LYS A 287 -1.78 -9.94 -0.99
C LYS A 287 -2.23 -9.94 -2.45
N ASN A 288 -1.37 -9.61 -3.38
CA ASN A 288 -1.71 -9.37 -4.79
C ASN A 288 -1.22 -10.47 -5.75
N GLY A 289 -1.04 -11.71 -5.28
CA GLY A 289 -0.64 -12.82 -6.17
C GLY A 289 -1.67 -13.17 -7.26
N LYS A 290 -2.92 -12.76 -7.08
CA LYS A 290 -4.02 -12.81 -8.07
C LYS A 290 -4.74 -11.47 -8.07
N PRO A 291 -4.12 -10.42 -8.64
CA PRO A 291 -4.50 -9.04 -8.45
C PRO A 291 -5.91 -8.69 -8.96
N PHE A 292 -6.48 -7.63 -8.40
CA PHE A 292 -7.73 -7.02 -8.83
C PHE A 292 -7.80 -5.57 -8.33
N THR A 293 -8.59 -4.76 -9.00
CA THR A 293 -8.82 -3.36 -8.62
C THR A 293 -10.06 -3.21 -7.73
N TRP A 294 -10.22 -2.03 -7.12
CA TRP A 294 -11.42 -1.67 -6.38
C TRP A 294 -12.70 -1.90 -7.19
N LYS A 295 -12.69 -1.55 -8.47
CA LYS A 295 -13.85 -1.77 -9.37
C LYS A 295 -14.15 -3.25 -9.63
N GLN A 296 -13.18 -4.14 -9.45
CA GLN A 296 -13.28 -5.58 -9.68
C GLN A 296 -13.53 -6.39 -8.40
N LYS A 297 -13.64 -5.72 -7.24
CA LYS A 297 -13.85 -6.41 -5.97
C LYS A 297 -15.12 -7.29 -5.97
N ARG A 298 -15.03 -8.42 -5.30
CA ARG A 298 -16.13 -9.40 -5.17
C ARG A 298 -16.84 -9.33 -3.80
N SER A 299 -16.49 -8.37 -2.96
CA SER A 299 -17.04 -8.20 -1.61
C SER A 299 -17.25 -6.71 -1.33
N SER A 300 -18.28 -6.39 -0.57
CA SER A 300 -18.49 -5.05 -0.01
C SER A 300 -17.41 -4.69 1.04
N ASN A 301 -16.84 -5.70 1.69
CA ASN A 301 -15.74 -5.53 2.61
C ASN A 301 -14.41 -5.76 1.87
N PHE A 302 -13.76 -4.68 1.48
CA PHE A 302 -12.53 -4.72 0.68
C PHE A 302 -11.36 -5.30 1.48
N ASP A 303 -11.15 -4.89 2.72
CA ASP A 303 -10.04 -5.33 3.57
C ASP A 303 -10.09 -6.83 3.89
N ASN A 304 -11.28 -7.41 3.85
CA ASN A 304 -11.49 -8.84 4.02
C ASN A 304 -11.92 -9.53 2.72
N SER A 305 -11.41 -9.07 1.59
CA SER A 305 -11.71 -9.67 0.29
C SER A 305 -11.47 -11.19 0.27
N PRO A 306 -12.28 -11.95 -0.50
CA PRO A 306 -12.21 -13.40 -0.54
C PRO A 306 -10.84 -13.93 -0.97
N VAL A 307 -10.35 -14.96 -0.29
CA VAL A 307 -9.13 -15.67 -0.68
C VAL A 307 -9.39 -16.58 -1.88
N CYS A 308 -8.36 -16.83 -2.68
CA CYS A 308 -8.41 -17.80 -3.77
C CYS A 308 -8.70 -19.21 -3.24
N ARG A 309 -9.56 -19.97 -3.91
CA ARG A 309 -9.89 -21.35 -3.55
C ARG A 309 -8.96 -22.36 -4.24
N SER A 310 -8.43 -21.98 -5.41
CA SER A 310 -7.53 -22.79 -6.23
C SER A 310 -6.41 -21.91 -6.81
N ARG A 311 -5.40 -22.56 -7.41
CA ARG A 311 -4.31 -21.85 -8.12
C ARG A 311 -4.76 -21.23 -9.45
N THR A 312 -5.88 -21.67 -9.99
CA THR A 312 -6.46 -21.16 -11.24
C THR A 312 -7.42 -19.99 -11.03
N ASP A 313 -7.82 -19.73 -9.79
CA ASP A 313 -8.68 -18.57 -9.48
C ASP A 313 -8.00 -17.27 -9.83
N THR A 314 -8.81 -16.26 -10.14
CA THR A 314 -8.41 -14.90 -10.48
C THR A 314 -9.17 -13.88 -9.63
N ARG A 315 -8.62 -12.69 -9.45
CA ARG A 315 -9.26 -11.59 -8.70
C ARG A 315 -9.66 -12.00 -7.29
N CYS A 316 -8.71 -12.53 -6.54
CA CYS A 316 -8.87 -13.01 -5.17
C CYS A 316 -7.56 -12.86 -4.40
N VAL A 317 -7.64 -12.86 -3.07
CA VAL A 317 -6.48 -12.64 -2.21
C VAL A 317 -5.62 -13.91 -2.16
N THR A 318 -4.34 -13.77 -2.48
CA THR A 318 -3.31 -14.78 -2.24
C THR A 318 -1.95 -14.11 -2.10
N LEU A 319 -0.96 -14.78 -1.51
CA LEU A 319 0.38 -14.20 -1.37
C LEU A 319 0.97 -13.88 -2.74
N GLY A 320 1.51 -12.68 -2.87
CA GLY A 320 2.25 -12.23 -4.03
C GLY A 320 3.74 -12.52 -3.94
N ILE A 321 4.55 -11.69 -4.58
CA ILE A 321 6.00 -11.80 -4.60
C ILE A 321 6.54 -11.76 -3.17
N PRO A 322 7.41 -12.72 -2.77
CA PRO A 322 8.07 -12.66 -1.46
C PRO A 322 8.90 -11.38 -1.28
N PRO A 323 9.03 -10.87 -0.04
CA PRO A 323 9.82 -9.66 0.21
C PRO A 323 11.23 -9.76 -0.35
N THR A 324 11.64 -8.76 -1.14
CA THR A 324 12.94 -8.75 -1.84
C THR A 324 13.32 -7.35 -2.32
N ALA A 325 14.63 -7.06 -2.34
CA ALA A 325 15.20 -5.94 -3.08
C ALA A 325 15.59 -6.32 -4.53
N ASP A 326 15.54 -7.60 -4.91
CA ASP A 326 15.77 -8.07 -6.28
C ASP A 326 14.49 -7.88 -7.11
N VAL A 327 14.17 -6.62 -7.41
CA VAL A 327 12.92 -6.22 -8.08
C VAL A 327 12.94 -6.47 -9.59
N THR A 328 14.12 -6.65 -10.17
CA THR A 328 14.32 -6.86 -11.61
C THR A 328 14.31 -8.32 -12.03
N ASN A 329 14.18 -9.25 -11.11
CA ASN A 329 14.20 -10.68 -11.39
C ASN A 329 13.08 -11.08 -12.36
N THR A 330 13.44 -11.76 -13.44
CA THR A 330 12.52 -12.18 -14.51
C THR A 330 11.41 -13.11 -14.01
N ARG A 331 11.64 -13.83 -12.92
CA ARG A 331 10.62 -14.70 -12.29
C ARG A 331 9.39 -13.93 -11.79
N TRP A 332 9.47 -12.62 -11.61
CA TRP A 332 8.35 -11.80 -11.16
C TRP A 332 7.31 -11.54 -12.24
N GLY A 333 7.63 -11.84 -13.51
CA GLY A 333 6.68 -11.73 -14.63
C GLY A 333 6.37 -10.29 -15.04
N LEU A 334 7.21 -9.33 -14.67
CA LEU A 334 7.09 -7.95 -15.14
C LEU A 334 7.46 -7.86 -16.62
N SER A 335 6.76 -7.02 -17.39
CA SER A 335 7.18 -6.65 -18.75
C SER A 335 8.60 -6.06 -18.74
N SER A 336 9.26 -6.06 -19.89
CA SER A 336 10.62 -5.48 -20.01
C SER A 336 10.65 -4.02 -19.56
N ALA A 337 9.65 -3.24 -19.94
CA ALA A 337 9.53 -1.83 -19.55
C ALA A 337 9.30 -1.64 -18.05
N ASN A 338 8.36 -2.41 -17.46
CA ASN A 338 8.12 -2.35 -16.02
C ASN A 338 9.32 -2.86 -15.20
N ARG A 339 10.05 -3.85 -15.71
CA ARG A 339 11.27 -4.33 -15.06
C ARG A 339 12.40 -3.30 -15.08
N ALA A 340 12.57 -2.59 -16.20
CA ALA A 340 13.51 -1.48 -16.29
C ALA A 340 13.13 -0.34 -15.34
N ALA A 341 11.85 0.06 -15.30
CA ALA A 341 11.36 1.06 -14.37
C ALA A 341 11.52 0.63 -12.89
N ALA A 342 11.27 -0.66 -12.59
CA ALA A 342 11.48 -1.19 -11.25
C ALA A 342 12.97 -1.13 -10.85
N GLY A 343 13.89 -1.48 -11.75
CA GLY A 343 15.32 -1.41 -11.49
C GLY A 343 15.82 0.00 -11.15
N ASN A 344 15.22 1.01 -11.74
CA ASN A 344 15.64 2.40 -11.53
C ASN A 344 14.93 3.07 -10.33
N LEU A 345 13.69 2.66 -9.99
CA LEU A 345 12.84 3.44 -9.10
C LEU A 345 12.27 2.67 -7.91
N VAL A 346 12.31 1.33 -7.91
CA VAL A 346 11.72 0.52 -6.84
C VAL A 346 12.82 0.01 -5.92
N ASP A 347 12.82 0.46 -4.68
CA ASP A 347 13.79 -0.01 -3.68
C ASP A 347 13.50 -1.43 -3.17
N GLY A 348 12.24 -1.88 -3.23
CA GLY A 348 11.89 -3.23 -2.84
C GLY A 348 10.41 -3.58 -2.96
N PHE A 349 10.15 -4.87 -3.10
CA PHE A 349 8.85 -5.46 -2.86
C PHE A 349 8.79 -5.89 -1.39
N LEU A 350 7.85 -5.34 -0.63
CA LEU A 350 7.74 -5.52 0.81
C LEU A 350 6.43 -6.24 1.16
N TRP A 351 6.33 -6.71 2.40
CA TRP A 351 5.07 -7.17 2.98
C TRP A 351 4.70 -6.28 4.17
N PHE A 352 3.87 -5.30 3.93
CA PHE A 352 3.22 -4.48 4.96
C PHE A 352 1.70 -4.64 4.99
N GLY A 353 1.04 -5.18 3.96
CA GLY A 353 -0.27 -5.79 4.06
C GLY A 353 -0.26 -7.10 4.86
N ARG A 354 -1.37 -7.48 5.47
CA ARG A 354 -1.47 -8.62 6.38
C ARG A 354 -2.65 -9.54 6.04
N PRO A 355 -2.68 -10.16 4.84
CA PRO A 355 -3.85 -10.91 4.35
C PRO A 355 -4.17 -12.17 5.13
N TRP A 356 -3.31 -12.62 6.04
CA TRP A 356 -3.54 -13.73 6.96
C TRP A 356 -4.34 -13.37 8.21
N LEU A 357 -4.66 -12.09 8.38
CA LEU A 357 -5.49 -11.58 9.48
C LEU A 357 -6.91 -11.31 9.00
N TYR A 358 -7.86 -11.19 9.93
CA TYR A 358 -9.19 -10.69 9.65
C TYR A 358 -9.11 -9.17 9.38
N MET A 359 -9.67 -8.73 8.25
CA MET A 359 -9.61 -7.33 7.82
C MET A 359 -8.19 -6.71 7.89
N GLN A 360 -7.17 -7.51 7.58
CA GLN A 360 -5.77 -7.11 7.69
C GLN A 360 -5.34 -6.59 9.10
N ALA A 361 -6.16 -6.84 10.13
CA ALA A 361 -5.93 -6.51 11.54
C ALA A 361 -5.97 -7.77 12.42
N ASP A 362 -6.39 -7.71 13.65
CA ASP A 362 -6.62 -8.90 14.49
C ASP A 362 -8.06 -9.44 14.29
N PRO A 363 -8.29 -10.73 14.45
CA PRO A 363 -7.35 -11.79 14.82
C PRO A 363 -6.66 -12.48 13.62
N PHE A 364 -5.65 -13.30 13.92
CA PHE A 364 -5.08 -14.25 12.95
C PHE A 364 -6.12 -15.32 12.55
N VAL A 365 -6.26 -15.53 11.22
CA VAL A 365 -7.21 -16.51 10.65
C VAL A 365 -6.44 -17.65 9.99
N LYS A 366 -6.25 -18.77 10.73
CA LYS A 366 -5.43 -19.90 10.27
C LYS A 366 -5.86 -20.47 8.92
N SER A 367 -7.15 -20.68 8.72
CA SER A 367 -7.68 -21.19 7.43
C SER A 367 -7.32 -20.24 6.27
N ARG A 368 -7.45 -18.94 6.46
CA ARG A 368 -7.09 -17.91 5.49
C ARG A 368 -5.57 -17.93 5.22
N ALA A 369 -4.75 -17.98 6.27
CA ALA A 369 -3.29 -18.04 6.16
C ALA A 369 -2.83 -19.26 5.35
N LEU A 370 -3.35 -20.45 5.64
CA LEU A 370 -3.03 -21.67 4.89
C LEU A 370 -3.49 -21.59 3.45
N GLN A 371 -4.66 -21.03 3.19
CA GLN A 371 -5.24 -20.95 1.86
C GLN A 371 -4.45 -20.01 0.95
N ILE A 372 -4.09 -18.82 1.42
CA ILE A 372 -3.29 -17.87 0.62
C ILE A 372 -1.89 -18.38 0.29
N VAL A 373 -1.31 -19.24 1.14
CA VAL A 373 -0.03 -19.91 0.82
C VAL A 373 -0.22 -20.96 -0.25
N ARG A 374 -1.26 -21.83 -0.14
CA ARG A 374 -1.50 -22.93 -1.09
C ARG A 374 -1.80 -22.42 -2.51
N THR A 375 -2.41 -21.27 -2.62
CA THR A 375 -2.85 -20.71 -3.91
C THR A 375 -1.88 -19.70 -4.50
N SER A 376 -0.83 -19.33 -3.76
CA SER A 376 0.19 -18.40 -4.25
C SER A 376 0.90 -18.95 -5.49
N PRO A 377 1.11 -18.11 -6.52
CA PRO A 377 1.93 -18.48 -7.67
C PRO A 377 3.44 -18.52 -7.35
N TRP A 378 3.84 -17.99 -6.19
CA TRP A 378 5.25 -17.74 -5.83
C TRP A 378 5.81 -18.66 -4.74
N HIS A 379 5.04 -19.67 -4.27
CA HIS A 379 5.39 -20.54 -3.15
C HIS A 379 5.19 -22.03 -3.44
#